data_f13c5601e2b03ea37a2b452b272dac84
#
_entry.id   f13c5601e2b03ea37a2b452b272dac84
#
_cell.length_a   1.000
_cell.length_b   1.000
_cell.length_c   1.000
_cell.angle_alpha   90.00
_cell.angle_beta   90.00
_cell.angle_gamma   90.00
#
_symmetry.space_group_name_H-M   'P 1'
#
loop_
_entity.id
_entity.type
_entity.pdbx_description
1 polymer ?
#
loop_
_entity_poly.entity_id
_entity_poly.type
_entity_poly.pdbx_seq_one_letter_code
_entity_poly.pdbx_strand_id
1 'polypeptide(L)'
;MSAVVFPWLWAAFTVLASAAQTARNAMQRSLTETLGTIGATHVRFLYGFPFALIFLGLVHAMVPAKAPALHGTFWLWTLMGGLAQIGATALMLAAMRQRSFVVTTAYTKTEPVLVALFGVVLLGDHLNGYAWLAIVVATAGILLMSWKPGTEQSMRPALLGVASAALFGIAAVGFRGAIRSLDTDSFVLAATTTLACGLGIQTLVLSGYLAIADRANLVAILKAWRVSVVAGFMGAFASQFWFLAFALETVAKVRTLALVEVLFAGIVSGAIIKQATSPRDAFGIVLIVAGVAVLLSYG
;
A
#
# COMPACT_ATOMS: atom_id res chain seq x y z
N MET A 1 -12.14 20.86 -21.15
CA MET A 1 -11.38 21.61 -20.13
C MET A 1 -10.40 20.62 -19.53
N SER A 2 -9.14 20.68 -19.93
CA SER A 2 -8.07 19.94 -19.27
C SER A 2 -7.97 20.45 -17.83
N ALA A 3 -8.37 19.63 -16.85
CA ALA A 3 -8.17 19.98 -15.46
C ALA A 3 -6.67 20.24 -15.26
N VAL A 4 -6.31 21.42 -14.80
CA VAL A 4 -4.95 21.73 -14.42
C VAL A 4 -4.62 20.82 -13.22
N VAL A 5 -3.98 19.70 -13.50
CA VAL A 5 -3.51 18.80 -12.45
C VAL A 5 -2.27 19.45 -11.86
N PHE A 6 -2.35 19.87 -10.60
CA PHE A 6 -1.20 20.43 -9.88
C PHE A 6 -0.08 19.38 -9.87
N PRO A 7 1.17 19.76 -10.28
CA PRO A 7 2.28 18.79 -10.38
C PRO A 7 2.55 17.97 -9.11
N TRP A 8 2.20 18.52 -7.95
CA TRP A 8 2.42 17.89 -6.64
C TRP A 8 1.22 17.11 -6.09
N LEU A 9 0.12 16.99 -6.86
CA LEU A 9 -1.11 16.35 -6.37
C LEU A 9 -0.89 14.87 -6.01
N TRP A 10 -0.08 14.15 -6.80
CA TRP A 10 0.31 12.77 -6.50
C TRP A 10 1.05 12.66 -5.16
N ALA A 11 1.86 13.65 -4.80
CA ALA A 11 2.59 13.67 -3.54
C ALA A 11 1.64 13.86 -2.35
N ALA A 12 0.67 14.77 -2.46
CA ALA A 12 -0.36 14.95 -1.44
C ALA A 12 -1.17 13.66 -1.23
N PHE A 13 -1.59 13.00 -2.32
CA PHE A 13 -2.28 11.70 -2.24
C PHE A 13 -1.40 10.62 -1.60
N THR A 14 -0.10 10.58 -1.91
CA THR A 14 0.84 9.65 -1.31
C THR A 14 0.95 9.81 0.20
N VAL A 15 1.05 11.05 0.69
CA VAL A 15 1.14 11.34 2.13
C VAL A 15 -0.15 10.91 2.85
N LEU A 16 -1.32 11.26 2.31
CA LEU A 16 -2.62 10.86 2.87
C LEU A 16 -2.79 9.34 2.87
N ALA A 17 -2.41 8.68 1.77
CA ALA A 17 -2.45 7.22 1.66
C ALA A 17 -1.56 6.55 2.71
N SER A 18 -0.33 7.05 2.91
CA SER A 18 0.64 6.52 3.87
C SER A 18 0.13 6.64 5.31
N ALA A 19 -0.43 7.79 5.68
CA ALA A 19 -1.00 8.02 7.01
C ALA A 19 -2.18 7.06 7.29
N ALA A 20 -3.12 6.97 6.36
CA ALA A 20 -4.27 6.08 6.47
C ALA A 20 -3.85 4.60 6.49
N GLN A 21 -2.84 4.23 5.69
CA GLN A 21 -2.29 2.88 5.67
C GLN A 21 -1.67 2.48 7.01
N THR A 22 -0.94 3.38 7.66
CA THR A 22 -0.33 3.12 8.97
C THR A 22 -1.40 2.85 10.02
N ALA A 23 -2.44 3.68 10.08
CA ALA A 23 -3.58 3.47 10.97
C ALA A 23 -4.28 2.12 10.70
N ARG A 24 -4.58 1.82 9.43
CA ARG A 24 -5.15 0.54 9.02
C ARG A 24 -4.29 -0.66 9.44
N ASN A 25 -2.98 -0.60 9.19
CA ASN A 25 -2.07 -1.70 9.54
C ASN A 25 -2.07 -2.00 11.03
N ALA A 26 -2.11 -0.96 11.88
CA ALA A 26 -2.23 -1.12 13.32
C ALA A 26 -3.54 -1.81 13.72
N MET A 27 -4.67 -1.38 13.15
CA MET A 27 -5.98 -1.99 13.39
C MET A 27 -6.03 -3.45 12.93
N GLN A 28 -5.51 -3.76 11.74
CA GLN A 28 -5.47 -5.13 11.23
C GLN A 28 -4.60 -6.05 12.10
N ARG A 29 -3.48 -5.53 12.62
CA ARG A 29 -2.63 -6.29 13.52
C ARG A 29 -3.37 -6.70 14.79
N SER A 30 -4.13 -5.81 15.41
CA SER A 30 -4.92 -6.15 16.60
C SER A 30 -5.99 -7.22 16.33
N LEU A 31 -6.57 -7.23 15.12
CA LEU A 31 -7.54 -8.24 14.70
C LEU A 31 -6.91 -9.61 14.45
N THR A 32 -5.59 -9.72 14.27
CA THR A 32 -4.95 -11.04 14.07
C THR A 32 -5.01 -11.95 15.29
N GLU A 33 -5.15 -11.39 16.49
CA GLU A 33 -5.27 -12.16 17.73
C GLU A 33 -6.61 -12.91 17.80
N THR A 34 -7.67 -12.31 17.30
CA THR A 34 -9.04 -12.86 17.37
C THR A 34 -9.46 -13.60 16.11
N LEU A 35 -9.06 -13.09 14.92
CA LEU A 35 -9.51 -13.61 13.62
C LEU A 35 -8.41 -14.36 12.85
N GLY A 36 -7.22 -14.46 13.42
CA GLY A 36 -6.06 -15.01 12.72
C GLY A 36 -5.61 -14.15 11.55
N THR A 37 -4.56 -14.59 10.86
CA THR A 37 -3.93 -13.84 9.77
C THR A 37 -4.88 -13.67 8.57
N ILE A 38 -5.56 -14.74 8.16
CA ILE A 38 -6.45 -14.73 6.98
C ILE A 38 -7.69 -13.90 7.26
N GLY A 39 -8.29 -14.06 8.45
CA GLY A 39 -9.46 -13.28 8.85
C GLY A 39 -9.17 -11.78 8.92
N ALA A 40 -8.06 -11.39 9.55
CA ALA A 40 -7.63 -9.99 9.59
C ALA A 40 -7.28 -9.44 8.20
N THR A 41 -6.75 -10.27 7.29
CA THR A 41 -6.55 -9.90 5.88
C THR A 41 -7.88 -9.64 5.20
N HIS A 42 -8.86 -10.52 5.38
CA HIS A 42 -10.17 -10.42 4.74
C HIS A 42 -10.99 -9.23 5.22
N VAL A 43 -10.91 -8.88 6.51
CA VAL A 43 -11.59 -7.69 7.08
C VAL A 43 -11.36 -6.43 6.23
N ARG A 44 -10.11 -6.20 5.80
CA ARG A 44 -9.75 -5.04 4.96
C ARG A 44 -10.56 -4.99 3.67
N PHE A 45 -10.73 -6.12 3.02
CA PHE A 45 -11.38 -6.20 1.70
C PHE A 45 -12.88 -6.25 1.83
N LEU A 46 -13.41 -7.11 2.68
CA LEU A 46 -14.85 -7.29 2.88
C LEU A 46 -15.53 -5.98 3.32
N TYR A 47 -14.99 -5.35 4.37
CA TYR A 47 -15.56 -4.10 4.90
C TYR A 47 -15.10 -2.85 4.15
N GLY A 48 -14.01 -2.95 3.36
CA GLY A 48 -13.56 -1.87 2.47
C GLY A 48 -14.39 -1.78 1.19
N PHE A 49 -14.89 -2.90 0.68
CA PHE A 49 -15.62 -2.95 -0.59
C PHE A 49 -16.87 -2.06 -0.64
N PRO A 50 -17.76 -2.04 0.37
CA PRO A 50 -18.90 -1.12 0.38
C PRO A 50 -18.48 0.35 0.28
N PHE A 51 -17.40 0.76 0.95
CA PHE A 51 -16.89 2.13 0.84
C PHE A 51 -16.33 2.44 -0.54
N ALA A 52 -15.66 1.48 -1.18
CA ALA A 52 -15.20 1.67 -2.56
C ALA A 52 -16.37 1.88 -3.53
N LEU A 53 -17.49 1.18 -3.33
CA LEU A 53 -18.71 1.41 -4.11
C LEU A 53 -19.32 2.79 -3.84
N ILE A 54 -19.32 3.25 -2.59
CA ILE A 54 -19.75 4.61 -2.23
C ILE A 54 -18.84 5.64 -2.91
N PHE A 55 -17.51 5.47 -2.86
CA PHE A 55 -16.57 6.37 -3.55
C PHE A 55 -16.82 6.39 -5.05
N LEU A 56 -17.05 5.23 -5.67
CA LEU A 56 -17.35 5.13 -7.09
C LEU A 56 -18.67 5.85 -7.44
N GLY A 57 -19.72 5.67 -6.63
CA GLY A 57 -21.00 6.36 -6.80
C GLY A 57 -20.85 7.89 -6.68
N LEU A 58 -20.09 8.36 -5.69
CA LEU A 58 -19.80 9.79 -5.52
C LEU A 58 -19.02 10.36 -6.71
N VAL A 59 -17.99 9.65 -7.18
CA VAL A 59 -17.20 10.08 -8.33
C VAL A 59 -18.06 10.13 -9.60
N HIS A 60 -18.91 9.14 -9.84
CA HIS A 60 -19.85 9.16 -10.97
C HIS A 60 -20.85 10.32 -10.90
N ALA A 61 -21.29 10.71 -9.71
CA ALA A 61 -22.19 11.85 -9.53
C ALA A 61 -21.50 13.21 -9.73
N MET A 62 -20.20 13.31 -9.44
CA MET A 62 -19.45 14.56 -9.46
C MET A 62 -18.63 14.78 -10.73
N VAL A 63 -18.23 13.71 -11.41
CA VAL A 63 -17.36 13.76 -12.60
C VAL A 63 -18.21 13.45 -13.83
N PRO A 64 -18.43 14.43 -14.72
CA PRO A 64 -19.23 14.24 -15.94
C PRO A 64 -18.40 13.49 -17.01
N ALA A 65 -17.98 12.26 -16.70
CA ALA A 65 -17.23 11.39 -17.60
C ALA A 65 -18.01 10.10 -17.82
N LYS A 66 -17.91 9.54 -19.03
CA LYS A 66 -18.49 8.25 -19.37
C LYS A 66 -17.81 7.14 -18.55
N ALA A 67 -18.60 6.17 -18.09
CA ALA A 67 -18.06 4.99 -17.44
C ALA A 67 -17.06 4.28 -18.36
N PRO A 68 -15.83 3.96 -17.90
CA PRO A 68 -14.83 3.32 -18.74
C PRO A 68 -15.23 1.89 -19.08
N ALA A 69 -14.88 1.45 -20.29
CA ALA A 69 -15.06 0.06 -20.69
C ALA A 69 -14.04 -0.84 -20.00
N LEU A 70 -14.51 -1.95 -19.44
CA LEU A 70 -13.66 -2.90 -18.71
C LEU A 70 -13.22 -4.02 -19.66
N HIS A 71 -12.08 -3.82 -20.31
CA HIS A 71 -11.50 -4.78 -21.28
C HIS A 71 -10.76 -5.94 -20.60
N GLY A 72 -10.43 -6.99 -21.35
CA GLY A 72 -9.69 -8.14 -20.84
C GLY A 72 -8.36 -7.78 -20.20
N THR A 73 -7.63 -6.82 -20.76
CA THR A 73 -6.36 -6.31 -20.22
C THR A 73 -6.54 -5.67 -18.84
N PHE A 74 -7.64 -4.91 -18.63
CA PHE A 74 -7.98 -4.35 -17.32
C PHE A 74 -8.17 -5.45 -16.27
N TRP A 75 -8.92 -6.50 -16.62
CA TRP A 75 -9.16 -7.61 -15.71
C TRP A 75 -7.89 -8.39 -15.39
N LEU A 76 -7.01 -8.60 -16.37
CA LEU A 76 -5.73 -9.27 -16.14
C LEU A 76 -4.87 -8.52 -15.13
N TRP A 77 -4.70 -7.20 -15.31
CA TRP A 77 -3.97 -6.35 -14.40
C TRP A 77 -4.61 -6.28 -13.00
N THR A 78 -5.93 -6.16 -12.95
CA THR A 78 -6.69 -6.08 -11.69
C THR A 78 -6.62 -7.39 -10.91
N LEU A 79 -6.71 -8.53 -11.58
CA LEU A 79 -6.55 -9.86 -10.96
C LEU A 79 -5.13 -10.05 -10.43
N MET A 80 -4.11 -9.74 -11.22
CA MET A 80 -2.72 -9.81 -10.78
C MET A 80 -2.48 -8.92 -9.54
N GLY A 81 -2.92 -7.67 -9.62
CA GLY A 81 -2.80 -6.72 -8.50
C GLY A 81 -3.57 -7.18 -7.26
N GLY A 82 -4.81 -7.64 -7.43
CA GLY A 82 -5.68 -8.09 -6.35
C GLY A 82 -5.16 -9.33 -5.63
N LEU A 83 -4.75 -10.36 -6.36
CA LEU A 83 -4.22 -11.60 -5.79
C LEU A 83 -2.86 -11.36 -5.11
N ALA A 84 -1.97 -10.59 -5.75
CA ALA A 84 -0.70 -10.22 -5.13
C ALA A 84 -0.91 -9.44 -3.84
N GLN A 85 -1.89 -8.52 -3.78
CA GLN A 85 -2.17 -7.75 -2.57
C GLN A 85 -2.76 -8.60 -1.43
N ILE A 86 -3.56 -9.61 -1.73
CA ILE A 86 -4.01 -10.59 -0.74
C ILE A 86 -2.81 -11.29 -0.11
N GLY A 87 -1.93 -11.87 -0.94
CA GLY A 87 -0.72 -12.55 -0.48
C GLY A 87 0.20 -11.63 0.30
N ALA A 88 0.46 -10.42 -0.21
CA ALA A 88 1.27 -9.41 0.45
C ALA A 88 0.77 -9.08 1.87
N THR A 89 -0.54 -8.84 2.00
CA THR A 89 -1.16 -8.51 3.29
C THR A 89 -1.09 -9.69 4.26
N ALA A 90 -1.37 -10.90 3.79
CA ALA A 90 -1.28 -12.11 4.61
C ALA A 90 0.15 -12.35 5.11
N LEU A 91 1.17 -12.23 4.24
CA LEU A 91 2.57 -12.39 4.62
C LEU A 91 3.03 -11.31 5.60
N MET A 92 2.63 -10.05 5.39
CA MET A 92 2.92 -8.94 6.30
C MET A 92 2.35 -9.24 7.71
N LEU A 93 1.09 -9.60 7.81
CA LEU A 93 0.44 -9.91 9.08
C LEU A 93 1.03 -11.17 9.73
N ALA A 94 1.39 -12.18 8.95
CA ALA A 94 2.09 -13.37 9.44
C ALA A 94 3.48 -13.03 10.02
N ALA A 95 4.22 -12.14 9.38
CA ALA A 95 5.49 -11.64 9.91
C ALA A 95 5.30 -10.82 11.19
N MET A 96 4.26 -9.97 11.26
CA MET A 96 3.91 -9.16 12.44
C MET A 96 3.50 -10.00 13.66
N ARG A 97 3.04 -11.24 13.47
CA ARG A 97 2.78 -12.18 14.57
C ARG A 97 4.06 -12.76 15.18
N GLN A 98 5.14 -12.85 14.40
CA GLN A 98 6.41 -13.44 14.83
C GLN A 98 7.40 -12.40 15.36
N ARG A 99 7.24 -11.14 14.99
CA ARG A 99 8.11 -10.02 15.36
C ARG A 99 7.30 -8.75 15.65
N SER A 100 7.97 -7.74 16.21
CA SER A 100 7.34 -6.44 16.46
C SER A 100 6.84 -5.80 15.16
N PHE A 101 5.79 -5.01 15.26
CA PHE A 101 5.25 -4.21 14.17
C PHE A 101 6.32 -3.39 13.44
N VAL A 102 7.21 -2.74 14.21
CA VAL A 102 8.29 -1.89 13.69
C VAL A 102 9.26 -2.68 12.82
N VAL A 103 9.73 -3.84 13.30
CA VAL A 103 10.71 -4.68 12.57
C VAL A 103 10.11 -5.23 11.28
N THR A 104 8.86 -5.72 11.33
CA THR A 104 8.18 -6.22 10.12
C THR A 104 7.96 -5.12 9.11
N THR A 105 7.50 -3.95 9.56
CA THR A 105 7.30 -2.79 8.70
C THR A 105 8.60 -2.39 8.00
N ALA A 106 9.73 -2.51 8.67
CA ALA A 106 11.04 -2.22 8.09
C ALA A 106 11.39 -3.13 6.90
N TYR A 107 11.16 -4.44 7.02
CA TYR A 107 11.41 -5.37 5.89
C TYR A 107 10.49 -5.08 4.70
N THR A 108 9.24 -4.66 4.95
CA THR A 108 8.33 -4.27 3.85
C THR A 108 8.77 -2.98 3.15
N LYS A 109 9.64 -2.17 3.75
CA LYS A 109 10.18 -0.94 3.14
C LYS A 109 11.27 -1.17 2.09
N THR A 110 11.62 -2.40 1.78
CA THR A 110 12.38 -2.74 0.56
C THR A 110 11.51 -2.64 -0.71
N GLU A 111 10.20 -2.48 -0.56
CA GLU A 111 9.23 -2.38 -1.64
C GLU A 111 9.60 -1.37 -2.75
N PRO A 112 10.07 -0.13 -2.49
CA PRO A 112 10.33 0.84 -3.56
C PRO A 112 11.34 0.37 -4.61
N VAL A 113 12.40 -0.35 -4.20
CA VAL A 113 13.39 -0.91 -5.13
C VAL A 113 12.75 -1.99 -6.02
N LEU A 114 11.96 -2.89 -5.42
CA LEU A 114 11.29 -3.97 -6.13
C LEU A 114 10.23 -3.42 -7.10
N VAL A 115 9.47 -2.42 -6.66
CA VAL A 115 8.48 -1.71 -7.49
C VAL A 115 9.15 -1.04 -8.68
N ALA A 116 10.31 -0.40 -8.49
CA ALA A 116 11.04 0.23 -9.58
C ALA A 116 11.43 -0.80 -10.66
N LEU A 117 11.96 -1.95 -10.24
CA LEU A 117 12.29 -3.04 -11.15
C LEU A 117 11.04 -3.59 -11.88
N PHE A 118 9.96 -3.86 -11.15
CA PHE A 118 8.72 -4.37 -11.74
C PHE A 118 8.04 -3.35 -12.65
N GLY A 119 8.06 -2.06 -12.31
CA GLY A 119 7.50 -0.98 -13.14
C GLY A 119 8.22 -0.85 -14.48
N VAL A 120 9.56 -0.90 -14.46
CA VAL A 120 10.36 -0.90 -15.68
C VAL A 120 10.07 -2.13 -16.55
N VAL A 121 10.07 -3.33 -15.95
CA VAL A 121 9.93 -4.59 -16.69
C VAL A 121 8.50 -4.81 -17.22
N LEU A 122 7.48 -4.52 -16.40
CA LEU A 122 6.08 -4.88 -16.72
C LEU A 122 5.27 -3.74 -17.35
N LEU A 123 5.58 -2.48 -17.00
CA LEU A 123 4.85 -1.32 -17.50
C LEU A 123 5.67 -0.46 -18.47
N GLY A 124 6.96 -0.76 -18.64
CA GLY A 124 7.86 0.08 -19.44
C GLY A 124 8.09 1.46 -18.83
N ASP A 125 7.98 1.59 -17.50
CA ASP A 125 8.21 2.87 -16.83
C ASP A 125 9.66 3.31 -17.03
N HIS A 126 9.86 4.57 -17.42
CA HIS A 126 11.18 5.16 -17.57
C HIS A 126 11.57 5.91 -16.29
N LEU A 127 12.64 5.45 -15.65
CA LEU A 127 13.24 6.09 -14.49
C LEU A 127 14.62 6.63 -14.89
N ASN A 128 14.84 7.92 -14.69
CA ASN A 128 16.16 8.50 -14.90
C ASN A 128 17.15 8.08 -13.79
N GLY A 129 18.46 8.35 -13.99
CA GLY A 129 19.49 7.97 -13.02
C GLY A 129 19.28 8.59 -11.62
N TYR A 130 18.72 9.80 -11.55
CA TYR A 130 18.42 10.46 -10.28
C TYR A 130 17.28 9.78 -9.53
N ALA A 131 16.25 9.29 -10.23
CA ALA A 131 15.17 8.52 -9.62
C ALA A 131 15.71 7.21 -9.03
N TRP A 132 16.57 6.48 -9.75
CA TRP A 132 17.23 5.28 -9.24
C TRP A 132 18.09 5.57 -8.01
N LEU A 133 18.91 6.62 -8.06
CA LEU A 133 19.72 7.03 -6.91
C LEU A 133 18.85 7.37 -5.70
N ALA A 134 17.78 8.14 -5.90
CA ALA A 134 16.83 8.51 -4.86
C ALA A 134 16.19 7.31 -4.18
N ILE A 135 15.73 6.33 -4.98
CA ILE A 135 15.12 5.08 -4.49
C ILE A 135 16.12 4.30 -3.62
N VAL A 136 17.35 4.12 -4.11
CA VAL A 136 18.38 3.36 -3.39
C VAL A 136 18.78 4.08 -2.09
N VAL A 137 19.03 5.38 -2.14
CA VAL A 137 19.43 6.18 -0.97
C VAL A 137 18.33 6.19 0.10
N ALA A 138 17.08 6.47 -0.28
CA ALA A 138 15.97 6.48 0.66
C ALA A 138 15.71 5.09 1.27
N THR A 139 15.80 4.03 0.47
CA THR A 139 15.63 2.64 0.95
C THR A 139 16.77 2.25 1.89
N ALA A 140 18.02 2.61 1.57
CA ALA A 140 19.17 2.37 2.46
C ALA A 140 18.98 3.09 3.81
N GLY A 141 18.46 4.31 3.80
CA GLY A 141 18.16 5.07 5.03
C GLY A 141 17.21 4.31 5.94
N ILE A 142 16.10 3.77 5.40
CA ILE A 142 15.12 3.04 6.22
C ILE A 142 15.65 1.69 6.69
N LEU A 143 16.41 0.98 5.87
CA LEU A 143 17.06 -0.27 6.27
C LEU A 143 18.05 -0.04 7.40
N LEU A 144 18.81 1.05 7.32
CA LEU A 144 19.75 1.43 8.37
C LEU A 144 19.05 1.70 9.72
N MET A 145 17.95 2.45 9.73
CA MET A 145 17.15 2.70 10.94
C MET A 145 16.57 1.42 11.53
N SER A 146 16.22 0.48 10.67
CA SER A 146 15.53 -0.75 11.06
C SER A 146 16.48 -1.84 11.58
N TRP A 147 17.75 -1.73 11.26
CA TRP A 147 18.75 -2.72 11.66
C TRP A 147 19.14 -2.52 13.12
N LYS A 148 18.78 -3.47 13.98
CA LYS A 148 19.18 -3.52 15.40
C LYS A 148 20.26 -4.61 15.59
N PRO A 149 21.52 -4.24 15.87
CA PRO A 149 22.57 -5.22 16.20
C PRO A 149 22.21 -5.97 17.49
N GLY A 150 22.57 -7.26 17.57
CA GLY A 150 22.41 -8.06 18.80
C GLY A 150 21.03 -8.69 19.00
N THR A 151 20.07 -8.49 18.12
CA THR A 151 18.84 -9.30 18.13
C THR A 151 19.04 -10.54 17.28
N GLU A 152 18.80 -11.73 17.82
CA GLU A 152 18.73 -12.96 17.00
C GLU A 152 17.78 -12.74 15.83
N GLN A 153 18.36 -12.63 14.64
CA GLN A 153 17.60 -12.43 13.42
C GLN A 153 17.09 -13.78 12.93
N SER A 154 15.89 -14.16 13.35
CA SER A 154 15.21 -15.27 12.70
C SER A 154 15.02 -14.93 11.22
N MET A 155 15.53 -15.78 10.33
CA MET A 155 15.41 -15.61 8.87
C MET A 155 13.96 -15.62 8.40
N ARG A 156 13.10 -16.38 9.06
CA ARG A 156 11.71 -16.56 8.64
C ARG A 156 10.88 -15.26 8.60
N PRO A 157 10.83 -14.42 9.65
CA PRO A 157 10.12 -13.13 9.58
C PRO A 157 10.72 -12.16 8.56
N ALA A 158 12.03 -12.18 8.35
CA ALA A 158 12.69 -11.36 7.33
C ALA A 158 12.26 -11.78 5.92
N LEU A 159 12.28 -13.08 5.63
CA LEU A 159 11.81 -13.63 4.36
C LEU A 159 10.32 -13.31 4.10
N LEU A 160 9.46 -13.47 5.12
CA LEU A 160 8.05 -13.11 5.02
C LEU A 160 7.87 -11.62 4.73
N GLY A 161 8.65 -10.75 5.38
CA GLY A 161 8.60 -9.30 5.16
C GLY A 161 9.05 -8.90 3.76
N VAL A 162 10.15 -9.45 3.27
CA VAL A 162 10.66 -9.18 1.90
C VAL A 162 9.73 -9.77 0.83
N ALA A 163 9.23 -10.99 1.03
CA ALA A 163 8.25 -11.59 0.12
C ALA A 163 6.94 -10.76 0.08
N SER A 164 6.51 -10.25 1.25
CA SER A 164 5.40 -9.30 1.32
C SER A 164 5.68 -8.03 0.52
N ALA A 165 6.89 -7.46 0.64
CA ALA A 165 7.32 -6.29 -0.14
C ALA A 165 7.25 -6.55 -1.65
N ALA A 166 7.75 -7.70 -2.11
CA ALA A 166 7.71 -8.08 -3.52
C ALA A 166 6.27 -8.19 -4.03
N LEU A 167 5.39 -8.85 -3.27
CA LEU A 167 3.98 -8.97 -3.63
C LEU A 167 3.24 -7.63 -3.57
N PHE A 168 3.56 -6.72 -2.63
CA PHE A 168 3.01 -5.36 -2.66
C PHE A 168 3.50 -4.60 -3.88
N GLY A 169 4.76 -4.78 -4.30
CA GLY A 169 5.30 -4.22 -5.53
C GLY A 169 4.54 -4.70 -6.77
N ILE A 170 4.34 -6.00 -6.90
CA ILE A 170 3.53 -6.59 -7.99
C ILE A 170 2.10 -6.07 -7.94
N ALA A 171 1.50 -5.97 -6.76
CA ALA A 171 0.14 -5.44 -6.59
C ALA A 171 0.03 -3.99 -7.07
N ALA A 172 0.97 -3.14 -6.68
CA ALA A 172 0.97 -1.73 -7.03
C ALA A 172 1.15 -1.52 -8.54
N VAL A 173 2.07 -2.27 -9.17
CA VAL A 173 2.27 -2.29 -10.63
C VAL A 173 1.03 -2.81 -11.36
N GLY A 174 0.42 -3.88 -10.86
CA GLY A 174 -0.83 -4.42 -11.40
C GLY A 174 -1.97 -3.41 -11.38
N PHE A 175 -2.20 -2.75 -10.24
CA PHE A 175 -3.24 -1.73 -10.16
C PHE A 175 -2.96 -0.50 -11.02
N ARG A 176 -1.69 -0.06 -11.15
CA ARG A 176 -1.33 0.99 -12.09
C ARG A 176 -1.58 0.55 -13.54
N GLY A 177 -1.21 -0.69 -13.89
CA GLY A 177 -1.50 -1.27 -15.20
C GLY A 177 -3.00 -1.27 -15.51
N ALA A 178 -3.84 -1.66 -14.54
CA ALA A 178 -5.29 -1.61 -14.64
C ALA A 178 -5.80 -0.17 -14.87
N ILE A 179 -5.36 0.79 -14.05
CA ILE A 179 -5.73 2.21 -14.18
C ILE A 179 -5.38 2.74 -15.57
N ARG A 180 -4.18 2.45 -16.07
CA ARG A 180 -3.70 2.90 -17.39
C ARG A 180 -4.38 2.22 -18.57
N SER A 181 -4.98 1.06 -18.37
CA SER A 181 -5.70 0.32 -19.41
C SER A 181 -7.14 0.79 -19.59
N LEU A 182 -7.64 1.71 -18.76
CA LEU A 182 -9.00 2.24 -18.88
C LEU A 182 -9.04 3.46 -19.81
N ASP A 183 -9.92 3.40 -20.80
CA ASP A 183 -10.14 4.49 -21.77
C ASP A 183 -11.03 5.57 -21.12
N THR A 184 -10.44 6.44 -20.31
CA THR A 184 -11.13 7.58 -19.71
C THR A 184 -10.18 8.75 -19.47
N ASP A 185 -10.65 9.97 -19.72
CA ASP A 185 -9.88 11.20 -19.47
C ASP A 185 -9.83 11.58 -17.97
N SER A 186 -10.61 10.90 -17.13
CA SER A 186 -10.66 11.16 -15.70
C SER A 186 -9.81 10.18 -14.92
N PHE A 187 -8.63 10.62 -14.46
CA PHE A 187 -7.77 9.83 -13.59
C PHE A 187 -8.48 9.41 -12.29
N VAL A 188 -9.41 10.26 -11.78
CA VAL A 188 -10.18 9.95 -10.58
C VAL A 188 -11.13 8.78 -10.83
N LEU A 189 -11.81 8.79 -11.97
CA LEU A 189 -12.74 7.72 -12.34
C LEU A 189 -11.98 6.41 -12.60
N ALA A 190 -10.84 6.45 -13.30
CA ALA A 190 -9.99 5.28 -13.53
C ALA A 190 -9.51 4.66 -12.21
N ALA A 191 -8.98 5.48 -11.30
CA ALA A 191 -8.50 5.04 -9.99
C ALA A 191 -9.61 4.42 -9.14
N THR A 192 -10.78 5.08 -9.08
CA THR A 192 -11.89 4.63 -8.23
C THR A 192 -12.57 3.39 -8.78
N THR A 193 -12.71 3.27 -10.12
CA THR A 193 -13.20 2.05 -10.77
C THR A 193 -12.29 0.88 -10.49
N THR A 194 -10.98 1.06 -10.64
CA THR A 194 -9.98 0.02 -10.34
C THR A 194 -10.02 -0.40 -8.87
N LEU A 195 -10.22 0.56 -7.94
CA LEU A 195 -10.39 0.25 -6.52
C LEU A 195 -11.61 -0.63 -6.27
N ALA A 196 -12.77 -0.24 -6.80
CA ALA A 196 -14.01 -0.99 -6.61
C ALA A 196 -13.90 -2.41 -7.17
N CYS A 197 -13.40 -2.57 -8.39
CA CYS A 197 -13.17 -3.88 -9.01
C CYS A 197 -12.14 -4.72 -8.22
N GLY A 198 -11.02 -4.12 -7.83
CA GLY A 198 -9.97 -4.80 -7.07
C GLY A 198 -10.46 -5.30 -5.71
N LEU A 199 -11.14 -4.45 -4.92
CA LEU A 199 -11.73 -4.86 -3.65
C LEU A 199 -12.86 -5.87 -3.82
N GLY A 200 -13.65 -5.78 -4.88
CA GLY A 200 -14.65 -6.78 -5.22
C GLY A 200 -14.05 -8.15 -5.46
N ILE A 201 -13.02 -8.26 -6.30
CA ILE A 201 -12.29 -9.52 -6.56
C ILE A 201 -11.71 -10.08 -5.25
N GLN A 202 -11.03 -9.25 -4.48
CA GLN A 202 -10.39 -9.67 -3.23
C GLN A 202 -11.41 -10.16 -2.20
N THR A 203 -12.56 -9.49 -2.12
CA THR A 203 -13.67 -9.90 -1.26
C THR A 203 -14.24 -11.24 -1.71
N LEU A 204 -14.50 -11.42 -2.99
CA LEU A 204 -15.04 -12.67 -3.54
C LEU A 204 -14.07 -13.84 -3.33
N VAL A 205 -12.78 -13.65 -3.64
CA VAL A 205 -11.77 -14.70 -3.51
C VAL A 205 -11.62 -15.15 -2.07
N LEU A 206 -11.48 -14.22 -1.11
CA LEU A 206 -11.29 -14.60 0.30
C LEU A 206 -12.59 -15.06 0.96
N SER A 207 -13.74 -14.48 0.61
CA SER A 207 -15.02 -14.98 1.11
C SER A 207 -15.28 -16.41 0.61
N GLY A 208 -15.00 -16.68 -0.68
CA GLY A 208 -15.12 -18.03 -1.25
C GLY A 208 -14.17 -19.02 -0.58
N TYR A 209 -12.90 -18.63 -0.40
CA TYR A 209 -11.94 -19.47 0.32
C TYR A 209 -12.41 -19.79 1.75
N LEU A 210 -12.79 -18.77 2.53
CA LEU A 210 -13.23 -18.96 3.91
C LEU A 210 -14.55 -19.73 4.02
N ALA A 211 -15.47 -19.55 3.08
CA ALA A 211 -16.72 -20.31 3.05
C ALA A 211 -16.50 -21.81 2.89
N ILE A 212 -15.42 -22.21 2.21
CA ILE A 212 -15.06 -23.61 1.98
C ILE A 212 -14.12 -24.14 3.07
N ALA A 213 -13.05 -23.37 3.37
CA ALA A 213 -11.95 -23.88 4.20
C ALA A 213 -12.11 -23.56 5.70
N ASP A 214 -12.78 -22.44 6.05
CA ASP A 214 -12.93 -21.99 7.46
C ASP A 214 -14.19 -21.12 7.63
N ARG A 215 -15.34 -21.75 7.53
CA ARG A 215 -16.65 -21.10 7.66
C ARG A 215 -16.84 -20.43 9.04
N ALA A 216 -16.26 -21.03 10.08
CA ALA A 216 -16.33 -20.47 11.43
C ALA A 216 -15.65 -19.10 11.52
N ASN A 217 -14.50 -18.97 10.88
CA ASN A 217 -13.77 -17.69 10.82
C ASN A 217 -14.55 -16.64 10.00
N LEU A 218 -15.18 -17.03 8.88
CA LEU A 218 -16.04 -16.11 8.13
C LEU A 218 -17.17 -15.55 8.99
N VAL A 219 -17.83 -16.41 9.79
CA VAL A 219 -18.88 -15.98 10.74
C VAL A 219 -18.29 -15.09 11.84
N ALA A 220 -17.09 -15.41 12.34
CA ALA A 220 -16.41 -14.57 13.34
C ALA A 220 -16.11 -13.17 12.80
N ILE A 221 -15.66 -13.05 11.54
CA ILE A 221 -15.44 -11.76 10.85
C ILE A 221 -16.74 -10.94 10.82
N LEU A 222 -17.86 -11.58 10.44
CA LEU A 222 -19.15 -10.90 10.39
C LEU A 222 -19.62 -10.44 11.77
N LYS A 223 -19.39 -11.23 12.83
CA LYS A 223 -19.70 -10.86 14.21
C LYS A 223 -18.84 -9.71 14.73
N ALA A 224 -17.59 -9.61 14.28
CA ALA A 224 -16.64 -8.55 14.65
C ALA A 224 -16.84 -7.23 13.87
N TRP A 225 -18.02 -7.03 13.26
CA TRP A 225 -18.27 -5.94 12.30
C TRP A 225 -17.94 -4.54 12.82
N ARG A 226 -18.20 -4.22 14.09
CA ARG A 226 -18.03 -2.87 14.66
C ARG A 226 -16.59 -2.35 14.53
N VAL A 227 -15.60 -3.19 14.87
CA VAL A 227 -14.18 -2.84 14.74
C VAL A 227 -13.72 -2.98 13.29
N SER A 228 -14.26 -3.96 12.58
CA SER A 228 -13.90 -4.30 11.20
C SER A 228 -14.33 -3.23 10.19
N VAL A 229 -15.46 -2.56 10.40
CA VAL A 229 -15.94 -1.47 9.54
C VAL A 229 -14.94 -0.31 9.51
N VAL A 230 -14.41 0.10 10.66
CA VAL A 230 -13.42 1.19 10.74
C VAL A 230 -12.11 0.79 10.04
N ALA A 231 -11.64 -0.43 10.28
CA ALA A 231 -10.44 -0.95 9.61
C ALA A 231 -10.64 -1.07 8.08
N GLY A 232 -11.84 -1.49 7.64
CA GLY A 232 -12.24 -1.57 6.24
C GLY A 232 -12.32 -0.18 5.60
N PHE A 233 -12.95 0.78 6.26
CA PHE A 233 -12.98 2.17 5.78
C PHE A 233 -11.57 2.72 5.59
N MET A 234 -10.71 2.63 6.61
CA MET A 234 -9.32 3.08 6.51
C MET A 234 -8.54 2.34 5.41
N GLY A 235 -8.88 1.07 5.15
CA GLY A 235 -8.35 0.30 4.05
C GLY A 235 -8.76 0.82 2.67
N ALA A 236 -10.06 1.09 2.47
CA ALA A 236 -10.58 1.64 1.23
C ALA A 236 -10.07 3.07 1.01
N PHE A 237 -10.08 3.89 2.05
CA PHE A 237 -9.59 5.28 2.02
C PHE A 237 -8.11 5.35 1.65
N ALA A 238 -7.25 4.59 2.33
CA ALA A 238 -5.85 4.52 1.97
C ALA A 238 -5.63 4.05 0.52
N SER A 239 -6.36 3.01 0.10
CA SER A 239 -6.25 2.47 -1.27
C SER A 239 -6.76 3.46 -2.32
N GLN A 240 -7.79 4.24 -2.03
CA GLN A 240 -8.27 5.30 -2.93
C GLN A 240 -7.16 6.31 -3.23
N PHE A 241 -6.47 6.80 -2.19
CA PHE A 241 -5.38 7.77 -2.38
C PHE A 241 -4.14 7.14 -3.02
N TRP A 242 -3.82 5.87 -2.73
CA TRP A 242 -2.78 5.15 -3.45
C TRP A 242 -3.09 5.09 -4.95
N PHE A 243 -4.31 4.73 -5.34
CA PHE A 243 -4.69 4.57 -6.73
C PHE A 243 -4.75 5.90 -7.46
N LEU A 244 -5.19 6.98 -6.79
CA LEU A 244 -5.10 8.35 -7.32
C LEU A 244 -3.64 8.76 -7.57
N ALA A 245 -2.73 8.45 -6.65
CA ALA A 245 -1.31 8.72 -6.85
C ALA A 245 -0.72 7.89 -8.01
N PHE A 246 -1.07 6.59 -8.11
CA PHE A 246 -0.63 5.72 -9.22
C PHE A 246 -1.22 6.11 -10.57
N ALA A 247 -2.36 6.78 -10.61
CA ALA A 247 -2.92 7.33 -11.85
C ALA A 247 -2.09 8.50 -12.39
N LEU A 248 -1.46 9.27 -11.49
CA LEU A 248 -0.74 10.49 -11.83
C LEU A 248 0.77 10.30 -12.01
N GLU A 249 1.38 9.34 -11.26
CA GLU A 249 2.84 9.19 -11.25
C GLU A 249 3.25 7.72 -11.20
N THR A 250 4.51 7.42 -11.51
CA THR A 250 5.07 6.06 -11.47
C THR A 250 5.00 5.48 -10.06
N VAL A 251 4.74 4.18 -9.97
CA VAL A 251 4.60 3.50 -8.67
C VAL A 251 5.89 3.62 -7.85
N ALA A 252 7.04 3.59 -8.52
CA ALA A 252 8.34 3.72 -7.88
C ALA A 252 8.49 5.06 -7.15
N LYS A 253 8.16 6.19 -7.81
CA LYS A 253 8.22 7.52 -7.19
C LYS A 253 7.23 7.63 -6.02
N VAL A 254 5.99 7.17 -6.22
CA VAL A 254 4.95 7.18 -5.18
C VAL A 254 5.40 6.37 -3.95
N ARG A 255 5.93 5.16 -4.13
CA ARG A 255 6.37 4.30 -3.02
C ARG A 255 7.65 4.80 -2.35
N THR A 256 8.52 5.48 -3.09
CA THR A 256 9.71 6.11 -2.51
C THR A 256 9.32 7.31 -1.64
N LEU A 257 8.43 8.18 -2.13
CA LEU A 257 7.91 9.28 -1.33
C LEU A 257 7.21 8.79 -0.06
N ALA A 258 6.50 7.67 -0.14
CA ALA A 258 5.83 7.07 1.02
C ALA A 258 6.78 6.71 2.18
N LEU A 259 8.09 6.60 1.94
CA LEU A 259 9.06 6.39 3.01
C LEU A 259 9.11 7.53 4.03
N VAL A 260 8.64 8.73 3.67
CA VAL A 260 8.53 9.88 4.62
C VAL A 260 7.57 9.59 5.79
N GLU A 261 6.69 8.59 5.70
CA GLU A 261 5.83 8.20 6.83
C GLU A 261 6.64 7.86 8.09
N VAL A 262 7.87 7.36 7.93
CA VAL A 262 8.78 7.02 9.02
C VAL A 262 9.22 8.27 9.77
N LEU A 263 9.33 9.41 9.07
CA LEU A 263 9.64 10.69 9.69
C LEU A 263 8.51 11.12 10.62
N PHE A 264 7.26 10.97 10.18
CA PHE A 264 6.09 11.25 11.02
C PHE A 264 6.05 10.33 12.24
N ALA A 265 6.31 9.03 12.04
CA ALA A 265 6.40 8.08 13.15
C ALA A 265 7.51 8.44 14.13
N GLY A 266 8.68 8.91 13.65
CA GLY A 266 9.80 9.40 14.46
C GLY A 266 9.44 10.65 15.26
N ILE A 267 8.79 11.63 14.63
CA ILE A 267 8.33 12.86 15.30
C ILE A 267 7.31 12.54 16.40
N VAL A 268 6.32 11.71 16.08
CA VAL A 268 5.30 11.29 17.06
C VAL A 268 5.95 10.52 18.22
N SER A 269 6.88 9.61 17.93
CA SER A 269 7.60 8.84 18.96
C SER A 269 8.45 9.76 19.86
N GLY A 270 9.17 10.72 19.27
CA GLY A 270 9.98 11.69 20.01
C GLY A 270 9.13 12.64 20.87
N ALA A 271 8.04 13.16 20.32
CA ALA A 271 7.17 14.12 20.99
C ALA A 271 6.30 13.49 22.08
N ILE A 272 5.77 12.27 21.85
CA ILE A 272 4.81 11.62 22.75
C ILE A 272 5.52 10.64 23.69
N ILE A 273 6.49 9.86 23.20
CA ILE A 273 7.12 8.76 23.95
C ILE A 273 8.46 9.21 24.56
N LYS A 274 8.97 10.40 24.19
CA LYS A 274 10.25 10.97 24.64
C LYS A 274 11.44 10.00 24.44
N GLN A 275 11.40 9.18 23.39
CA GLN A 275 12.52 8.32 23.03
C GLN A 275 13.62 9.16 22.38
N ALA A 276 14.84 9.06 22.89
CA ALA A 276 16.01 9.68 22.28
C ALA A 276 16.28 9.06 20.90
N THR A 277 16.45 9.90 19.89
CA THR A 277 16.85 9.47 18.55
C THR A 277 18.31 9.03 18.60
N SER A 278 18.61 7.81 18.18
CA SER A 278 20.00 7.35 18.09
C SER A 278 20.74 8.06 16.92
N PRO A 279 22.07 8.21 16.97
CA PRO A 279 22.84 8.77 15.84
C PRO A 279 22.58 8.02 14.53
N ARG A 280 22.31 6.73 14.61
CA ARG A 280 21.99 5.88 13.48
C ARG A 280 20.61 6.20 12.89
N ASP A 281 19.60 6.41 13.74
CA ASP A 281 18.27 6.82 13.31
C ASP A 281 18.34 8.20 12.65
N ALA A 282 19.10 9.13 13.23
CA ALA A 282 19.32 10.47 12.66
C ALA A 282 19.96 10.39 11.26
N PHE A 283 20.99 9.55 11.08
CA PHE A 283 21.62 9.36 9.78
C PHE A 283 20.68 8.71 8.77
N GLY A 284 19.90 7.71 9.17
CA GLY A 284 18.86 7.10 8.34
C GLY A 284 17.79 8.09 7.89
N ILE A 285 17.35 8.98 8.80
CA ILE A 285 16.42 10.08 8.49
C ILE A 285 17.03 11.00 7.42
N VAL A 286 18.30 11.40 7.57
CA VAL A 286 18.99 12.26 6.58
C VAL A 286 19.01 11.60 5.21
N LEU A 287 19.30 10.30 5.13
CA LEU A 287 19.28 9.55 3.85
C LEU A 287 17.89 9.53 3.22
N ILE A 288 16.83 9.30 4.02
CA ILE A 288 15.45 9.32 3.51
C ILE A 288 15.10 10.69 2.96
N VAL A 289 15.38 11.75 3.73
CA VAL A 289 15.08 13.14 3.31
C VAL A 289 15.88 13.51 2.06
N ALA A 290 17.17 13.16 2.00
CA ALA A 290 18.01 13.42 0.83
C ALA A 290 17.50 12.67 -0.41
N GLY A 291 17.17 11.37 -0.28
CA GLY A 291 16.60 10.58 -1.37
C GLY A 291 15.29 11.15 -1.88
N VAL A 292 14.37 11.50 -0.98
CA VAL A 292 13.09 12.11 -1.36
C VAL A 292 13.30 13.50 -1.99
N ALA A 293 14.22 14.33 -1.48
CA ALA A 293 14.53 15.63 -2.07
C ALA A 293 15.07 15.48 -3.50
N VAL A 294 15.99 14.55 -3.75
CA VAL A 294 16.49 14.22 -5.09
C VAL A 294 15.36 13.76 -6.00
N LEU A 295 14.47 12.88 -5.50
CA LEU A 295 13.32 12.39 -6.26
C LEU A 295 12.38 13.52 -6.70
N LEU A 296 12.08 14.45 -5.80
CA LEU A 296 11.14 15.54 -6.08
C LEU A 296 11.76 16.63 -6.96
N SER A 297 13.10 16.77 -6.95
CA SER A 297 13.78 17.81 -7.71
C SER A 297 14.20 17.39 -9.12
N TYR A 298 14.55 16.11 -9.30
CA TYR A 298 15.19 15.60 -10.53
C TYR A 298 14.60 14.26 -11.02
N GLY A 299 13.68 13.67 -10.27
CA GLY A 299 13.11 12.35 -10.52
C GLY A 299 12.00 12.27 -11.57
#